data_8c6316aa0aab7e49ff1a2b91927f3a15
#
_entry.id   8c6316aa0aab7e49ff1a2b91927f3a15
#
_cell.length_a   1.000
_cell.length_b   1.000
_cell.length_c   1.000
_cell.angle_alpha   90.00
_cell.angle_beta   90.00
_cell.angle_gamma   90.00
#
_symmetry.space_group_name_H-M   'P 1'
#
loop_
_entity.id
_entity.type
_entity.pdbx_description
1 polymer ?
#
loop_
_entity_poly.entity_id
_entity_poly.type
_entity_poly.pdbx_seq_one_letter_code
_entity_poly.pdbx_strand_id
1 'polypeptide(L)'
;MPTLSGYDVCRQLKANPQTQNIPVIFVSALSEMGDEAEGFDAGGVDYIIKPVRAPVVHARVRTHLSLVDANALRQSRLQIVQRLGRAAEYKDNETGMHVLRMSHFAHALALAIGCSPEWADDLLHAAPMH
;
A
#
# COMPACT_ATOMS: atom_id res chain seq x y z
N MET A 1 -11.95 34.63 0.71
CA MET A 1 -11.29 33.48 1.37
C MET A 1 -11.14 32.42 0.30
N PRO A 2 -9.97 31.86 0.08
CA PRO A 2 -9.85 30.76 -0.86
C PRO A 2 -10.66 29.59 -0.32
N THR A 3 -11.65 29.15 -1.09
CA THR A 3 -12.43 27.94 -0.79
C THR A 3 -11.51 26.75 -1.03
N LEU A 4 -11.13 26.06 0.04
CA LEU A 4 -10.33 24.85 -0.05
C LEU A 4 -11.12 23.82 -0.88
N SER A 5 -10.53 23.33 -1.97
CA SER A 5 -11.18 22.29 -2.80
C SER A 5 -11.09 20.93 -2.11
N GLY A 6 -11.97 20.00 -2.47
CA GLY A 6 -11.89 18.61 -1.99
C GLY A 6 -10.56 17.95 -2.35
N TYR A 7 -9.98 18.32 -3.48
CA TYR A 7 -8.65 17.84 -3.92
C TYR A 7 -7.54 18.36 -3.02
N ASP A 8 -7.58 19.62 -2.60
CA ASP A 8 -6.59 20.19 -1.68
C ASP A 8 -6.65 19.53 -0.31
N VAL A 9 -7.87 19.24 0.18
CA VAL A 9 -8.05 18.47 1.42
C VAL A 9 -7.44 17.08 1.28
N CYS A 10 -7.68 16.39 0.17
CA CYS A 10 -7.10 15.07 -0.08
C CYS A 10 -5.57 15.12 -0.10
N ARG A 11 -4.97 16.07 -0.82
CA ARG A 11 -3.50 16.26 -0.86
C ARG A 11 -2.93 16.49 0.55
N GLN A 12 -3.60 17.29 1.38
CA GLN A 12 -3.17 17.52 2.76
C GLN A 12 -3.25 16.25 3.62
N LEU A 13 -4.34 15.47 3.49
CA LEU A 13 -4.47 14.18 4.17
C LEU A 13 -3.38 13.20 3.76
N LYS A 14 -3.04 13.16 2.46
CA LYS A 14 -2.01 12.28 1.92
C LYS A 14 -0.57 12.72 2.26
N ALA A 15 -0.35 14.01 2.48
CA ALA A 15 0.94 14.53 2.92
C ALA A 15 1.23 14.29 4.41
N ASN A 16 0.22 14.00 5.23
CA ASN A 16 0.38 13.77 6.66
C ASN A 16 0.60 12.28 6.95
N PRO A 17 1.72 11.87 7.59
CA PRO A 17 2.01 10.47 7.93
C PRO A 17 0.94 9.76 8.76
N GLN A 18 0.16 10.50 9.56
CA GLN A 18 -0.91 9.93 10.39
C GLN A 18 -2.18 9.61 9.59
N THR A 19 -2.40 10.27 8.45
CA THR A 19 -3.63 10.15 7.65
C THR A 19 -3.40 9.66 6.22
N GLN A 20 -2.16 9.58 5.74
CA GLN A 20 -1.84 9.19 4.37
C GLN A 20 -2.42 7.82 3.96
N ASN A 21 -2.53 6.88 4.90
CA ASN A 21 -3.05 5.54 4.66
C ASN A 21 -4.59 5.46 4.69
N ILE A 22 -5.29 6.54 5.07
CA ILE A 22 -6.76 6.56 5.07
C ILE A 22 -7.24 6.64 3.62
N PRO A 23 -8.06 5.68 3.12
CA PRO A 23 -8.61 5.77 1.78
C PRO A 23 -9.58 6.94 1.67
N VAL A 24 -9.45 7.74 0.62
CA VAL A 24 -10.30 8.90 0.34
C VAL A 24 -11.15 8.58 -0.89
N ILE A 25 -12.46 8.62 -0.76
CA ILE A 25 -13.42 8.43 -1.84
C ILE A 25 -14.06 9.78 -2.15
N PHE A 26 -13.94 10.25 -3.38
CA PHE A 26 -14.59 11.49 -3.80
C PHE A 26 -16.07 11.24 -4.12
N VAL A 27 -16.93 12.20 -3.78
CA VAL A 27 -18.35 12.19 -4.11
C VAL A 27 -18.71 13.47 -4.85
N SER A 28 -19.05 13.36 -6.14
CA SER A 28 -19.24 14.51 -7.03
C SER A 28 -20.55 14.47 -7.78
N ALA A 29 -20.92 15.58 -8.40
CA ALA A 29 -22.04 15.67 -9.33
C ALA A 29 -21.63 15.21 -10.75
N LEU A 30 -22.58 14.76 -11.54
CA LEU A 30 -22.36 14.25 -12.91
C LEU A 30 -21.68 15.29 -13.84
N SER A 31 -21.85 16.59 -13.53
CA SER A 31 -21.28 17.70 -14.31
C SER A 31 -19.77 17.89 -14.14
N GLU A 32 -19.17 17.20 -13.18
CA GLU A 32 -17.74 17.31 -12.82
C GLU A 32 -16.94 16.07 -13.28
N MET A 33 -17.45 15.33 -14.28
CA MET A 33 -16.80 14.08 -14.77
C MET A 33 -15.41 14.31 -15.41
N GLY A 34 -15.03 15.57 -15.72
CA GLY A 34 -13.69 15.88 -16.22
C GLY A 34 -12.58 15.81 -15.16
N ASP A 35 -12.96 15.82 -13.89
CA ASP A 35 -12.04 15.99 -12.77
C ASP A 35 -11.67 14.66 -12.06
N GLU A 36 -12.10 13.50 -12.61
CA GLU A 36 -11.78 12.19 -12.03
C GLU A 36 -10.27 11.95 -11.97
N ALA A 37 -9.56 12.32 -13.03
CA ALA A 37 -8.10 12.20 -13.09
C ALA A 37 -7.43 13.04 -11.99
N GLU A 38 -7.90 14.27 -11.77
CA GLU A 38 -7.38 15.14 -10.70
C GLU A 38 -7.64 14.54 -9.30
N GLY A 39 -8.79 13.86 -9.12
CA GLY A 39 -9.11 13.17 -7.87
C GLY A 39 -8.15 12.03 -7.56
N PHE A 40 -7.80 11.23 -8.56
CA PHE A 40 -6.79 10.17 -8.41
C PHE A 40 -5.38 10.74 -8.22
N ASP A 41 -5.01 11.77 -8.95
CA ASP A 41 -3.73 12.48 -8.81
C ASP A 41 -3.59 13.14 -7.42
N ALA A 42 -4.69 13.57 -6.82
CA ALA A 42 -4.71 14.06 -5.44
C ALA A 42 -4.54 12.95 -4.39
N GLY A 43 -4.55 11.67 -4.81
CA GLY A 43 -4.41 10.51 -3.94
C GLY A 43 -5.75 9.87 -3.51
N GLY A 44 -6.85 10.19 -4.16
CA GLY A 44 -8.12 9.49 -3.99
C GLY A 44 -8.05 8.05 -4.49
N VAL A 45 -8.79 7.15 -3.86
CA VAL A 45 -8.81 5.73 -4.22
C VAL A 45 -10.04 5.33 -5.02
N ASP A 46 -11.08 6.16 -5.01
CA ASP A 46 -12.33 5.90 -5.73
C ASP A 46 -13.17 7.18 -5.88
N TYR A 47 -14.19 7.08 -6.74
CA TYR A 47 -15.08 8.16 -7.09
C TYR A 47 -16.55 7.68 -7.11
N ILE A 48 -17.47 8.45 -6.54
CA ILE A 48 -18.89 8.15 -6.50
C ILE A 48 -19.66 9.33 -7.07
N ILE A 49 -20.50 9.07 -8.06
CA ILE A 49 -21.34 10.09 -8.70
C ILE A 49 -22.68 10.20 -7.93
N LYS A 50 -23.11 11.43 -7.66
CA LYS A 50 -24.45 11.71 -7.12
C LYS A 50 -25.53 11.43 -8.18
N PRO A 51 -26.70 10.86 -7.81
CA PRO A 51 -27.22 10.60 -6.48
C PRO A 51 -26.62 9.35 -5.82
N VAL A 52 -26.19 9.50 -4.56
CA VAL A 52 -25.49 8.47 -3.80
C VAL A 52 -26.49 7.39 -3.32
N ARG A 53 -26.16 6.13 -3.58
CA ARG A 53 -26.95 4.97 -3.08
C ARG A 53 -26.19 4.31 -1.92
N ALA A 54 -26.83 4.23 -0.76
CA ALA A 54 -26.21 3.67 0.43
C ALA A 54 -25.58 2.27 0.25
N PRO A 55 -26.23 1.30 -0.44
CA PRO A 55 -25.60 -0.01 -0.68
C PRO A 55 -24.31 0.06 -1.49
N VAL A 56 -24.23 0.98 -2.48
CA VAL A 56 -23.04 1.17 -3.31
C VAL A 56 -21.90 1.76 -2.49
N VAL A 57 -22.20 2.77 -1.65
CA VAL A 57 -21.20 3.37 -0.76
C VAL A 57 -20.66 2.32 0.20
N HIS A 58 -21.52 1.56 0.85
CA HIS A 58 -21.11 0.50 1.77
C HIS A 58 -20.22 -0.54 1.10
N ALA A 59 -20.56 -0.96 -0.13
CA ALA A 59 -19.75 -1.93 -0.87
C ALA A 59 -18.34 -1.37 -1.16
N ARG A 60 -18.25 -0.14 -1.68
CA ARG A 60 -16.96 0.51 -2.01
C ARG A 60 -16.10 0.76 -0.77
N VAL A 61 -16.68 1.31 0.30
CA VAL A 61 -15.98 1.51 1.58
C VAL A 61 -15.44 0.20 2.11
N ARG A 62 -16.24 -0.87 2.13
CA ARG A 62 -15.80 -2.20 2.57
C ARG A 62 -14.62 -2.72 1.74
N THR A 63 -14.69 -2.58 0.43
CA THR A 63 -13.60 -2.99 -0.49
C THR A 63 -12.30 -2.26 -0.16
N HIS A 64 -12.33 -0.94 -0.03
CA HIS A 64 -11.12 -0.16 0.24
C HIS A 64 -10.57 -0.39 1.65
N LEU A 65 -11.42 -0.59 2.65
CA LEU A 65 -10.97 -0.96 4.00
C LEU A 65 -10.31 -2.33 4.03
N SER A 66 -10.84 -3.32 3.31
CA SER A 66 -10.23 -4.66 3.24
C SER A 66 -8.84 -4.63 2.58
N LEU A 67 -8.62 -3.75 1.61
CA LEU A 67 -7.30 -3.56 1.00
C LEU A 67 -6.29 -2.92 1.98
N VAL A 68 -6.74 -1.97 2.82
CA VAL A 68 -5.90 -1.38 3.87
C VAL A 68 -5.48 -2.45 4.89
N ASP A 69 -6.43 -3.26 5.35
CA ASP A 69 -6.16 -4.34 6.31
C ASP A 69 -5.18 -5.38 5.74
N ALA A 70 -5.33 -5.77 4.48
CA ALA A 70 -4.43 -6.70 3.81
C ALA A 70 -3.00 -6.15 3.72
N ASN A 71 -2.85 -4.87 3.38
CA ASN A 71 -1.54 -4.21 3.31
C ASN A 71 -0.89 -4.08 4.69
N ALA A 72 -1.65 -3.73 5.73
CA ALA A 72 -1.15 -3.65 7.09
C ALA A 72 -0.65 -5.00 7.60
N LEU A 73 -1.40 -6.08 7.31
CA LEU A 73 -1.02 -7.44 7.66
C LEU A 73 0.26 -7.87 6.93
N ARG A 74 0.36 -7.56 5.63
CA ARG A 74 1.56 -7.85 4.83
C ARG A 74 2.80 -7.15 5.40
N GLN A 75 2.71 -5.87 5.71
CA GLN A 75 3.80 -5.11 6.33
C GLN A 75 4.19 -5.64 7.72
N SER A 76 3.20 -6.01 8.54
CA SER A 76 3.45 -6.60 9.85
C SER A 76 4.22 -7.92 9.75
N ARG A 77 3.82 -8.80 8.83
CA ARG A 77 4.54 -10.07 8.55
C ARG A 77 5.99 -9.82 8.15
N LEU A 78 6.22 -8.86 7.26
CA LEU A 78 7.55 -8.45 6.81
C LEU A 78 8.44 -8.01 7.97
N GLN A 79 7.90 -7.16 8.85
CA GLN A 79 8.62 -6.69 10.03
C GLN A 79 8.97 -7.82 10.99
N ILE A 80 8.07 -8.79 11.18
CA ILE A 80 8.31 -9.96 12.04
C ILE A 80 9.46 -10.79 11.46
N VAL A 81 9.43 -11.10 10.16
CA VAL A 81 10.49 -11.86 9.49
C VAL A 81 11.84 -11.14 9.59
N GLN A 82 11.86 -9.84 9.35
CA GLN A 82 13.10 -9.04 9.48
C GLN A 82 13.62 -8.99 10.92
N ARG A 83 12.74 -8.95 11.93
CA ARG A 83 13.14 -8.98 13.35
C ARG A 83 13.67 -10.35 13.75
N LEU A 84 13.04 -11.42 13.28
CA LEU A 84 13.50 -12.80 13.52
C LEU A 84 14.85 -13.04 12.83
N GLY A 85 15.03 -12.59 11.59
CA GLY A 85 16.31 -12.63 10.89
C GLY A 85 17.39 -11.94 11.72
N ARG A 86 17.17 -10.70 12.17
CA ARG A 86 18.13 -9.98 13.03
C ARG A 86 18.40 -10.67 14.36
N ALA A 87 17.41 -11.30 14.99
CA ALA A 87 17.58 -12.02 16.24
C ALA A 87 18.39 -13.31 16.05
N ALA A 88 18.24 -13.99 14.92
CA ALA A 88 19.06 -15.14 14.56
C ALA A 88 20.52 -14.74 14.30
N GLU A 89 20.75 -13.54 13.74
CA GLU A 89 22.07 -12.97 13.48
C GLU A 89 22.88 -12.63 14.74
N TYR A 90 22.21 -12.32 15.85
CA TYR A 90 22.89 -11.94 17.08
C TYR A 90 23.79 -13.07 17.65
N LYS A 91 23.61 -14.27 17.14
CA LYS A 91 24.38 -15.46 17.56
C LYS A 91 25.63 -15.70 16.71
N ASP A 92 25.68 -15.13 15.48
CA ASP A 92 26.82 -15.25 14.57
C ASP A 92 27.10 -13.90 13.88
N ASN A 93 28.20 -13.27 14.21
CA ASN A 93 28.58 -11.90 13.87
C ASN A 93 28.80 -11.64 12.34
N GLU A 94 28.74 -12.67 11.49
CA GLU A 94 28.95 -12.56 10.03
C GLU A 94 27.69 -12.77 9.17
N THR A 95 26.62 -13.31 9.74
CA THR A 95 25.52 -13.89 8.96
C THR A 95 24.42 -12.90 8.59
N GLY A 96 24.25 -11.83 9.33
CA GLY A 96 23.07 -11.00 9.23
C GLY A 96 22.91 -10.18 7.98
N MET A 97 23.95 -9.50 7.58
CA MET A 97 23.96 -8.77 6.31
C MET A 97 23.99 -9.72 5.11
N HIS A 98 24.44 -10.95 5.31
CA HIS A 98 24.44 -11.98 4.26
C HIS A 98 23.03 -12.43 3.93
N VAL A 99 22.21 -12.74 4.93
CA VAL A 99 20.83 -13.20 4.75
C VAL A 99 19.97 -12.14 4.06
N LEU A 100 20.09 -10.86 4.47
CA LEU A 100 19.38 -9.76 3.81
C LEU A 100 19.83 -9.59 2.35
N ARG A 101 21.14 -9.65 2.09
CA ARG A 101 21.65 -9.58 0.71
C ARG A 101 21.13 -10.75 -0.14
N MET A 102 21.17 -11.96 0.40
CA MET A 102 20.65 -13.15 -0.30
C MET A 102 19.17 -13.01 -0.65
N SER A 103 18.36 -12.47 0.25
CA SER A 103 16.92 -12.22 -0.01
C SER A 103 16.72 -11.24 -1.16
N HIS A 104 17.46 -10.13 -1.16
CA HIS A 104 17.38 -9.14 -2.23
C HIS A 104 17.91 -9.68 -3.57
N PHE A 105 18.99 -10.49 -3.55
CA PHE A 105 19.47 -11.13 -4.77
C PHE A 105 18.47 -12.15 -5.31
N ALA A 106 17.87 -12.97 -4.45
CA ALA A 106 16.85 -13.93 -4.85
C ALA A 106 15.64 -13.25 -5.49
N HIS A 107 15.17 -12.14 -4.89
CA HIS A 107 14.09 -11.32 -5.46
C HIS A 107 14.46 -10.74 -6.83
N ALA A 108 15.62 -10.09 -6.94
CA ALA A 108 16.08 -9.48 -8.19
C ALA A 108 16.25 -10.54 -9.29
N LEU A 109 16.81 -11.71 -8.94
CA LEU A 109 16.96 -12.83 -9.87
C LEU A 109 15.60 -13.37 -10.34
N ALA A 110 14.64 -13.53 -9.43
CA ALA A 110 13.29 -13.98 -9.76
C ALA A 110 12.63 -13.05 -10.79
N LEU A 111 12.72 -11.74 -10.58
CA LEU A 111 12.23 -10.77 -11.56
C LEU A 111 12.97 -10.84 -12.89
N ALA A 112 14.29 -11.00 -12.87
CA ALA A 112 15.12 -11.06 -14.08
C ALA A 112 14.83 -12.30 -14.95
N ILE A 113 14.44 -13.42 -14.34
CA ILE A 113 14.04 -14.65 -15.08
C ILE A 113 12.55 -14.69 -15.42
N GLY A 114 11.80 -13.60 -15.17
CA GLY A 114 10.40 -13.46 -15.59
C GLY A 114 9.37 -14.05 -14.65
N CYS A 115 9.71 -14.30 -13.38
CA CYS A 115 8.72 -14.68 -12.38
C CYS A 115 7.75 -13.52 -12.07
N SER A 116 6.55 -13.84 -11.60
CA SER A 116 5.60 -12.80 -11.21
C SER A 116 6.14 -11.97 -10.03
N PRO A 117 5.80 -10.67 -9.95
CA PRO A 117 6.21 -9.82 -8.82
C PRO A 117 5.78 -10.38 -7.46
N GLU A 118 4.61 -11.01 -7.39
CA GLU A 118 4.09 -11.64 -6.17
C GLU A 118 4.99 -12.79 -5.72
N TRP A 119 5.41 -13.65 -6.67
CA TRP A 119 6.30 -14.77 -6.38
C TRP A 119 7.71 -14.29 -5.99
N ALA A 120 8.22 -13.25 -6.63
CA ALA A 120 9.49 -12.63 -6.27
C ALA A 120 9.45 -12.03 -4.85
N ASP A 121 8.34 -11.38 -4.48
CA ASP A 121 8.11 -10.87 -3.14
C ASP A 121 8.03 -12.00 -2.10
N ASP A 122 7.35 -13.10 -2.40
CA ASP A 122 7.31 -14.29 -1.52
C ASP A 122 8.72 -14.85 -1.30
N LEU A 123 9.54 -14.87 -2.33
CA LEU A 123 10.94 -15.30 -2.23
C LEU A 123 11.77 -14.37 -1.35
N LEU A 124 11.58 -13.05 -1.47
CA LEU A 124 12.21 -12.05 -0.60
C LEU A 124 11.92 -12.32 0.87
N HIS A 125 10.72 -12.81 1.17
CA HIS A 125 10.28 -13.05 2.55
C HIS A 125 10.69 -14.44 3.06
N ALA A 126 10.78 -15.43 2.18
CA ALA A 126 11.16 -16.79 2.53
C ALA A 126 12.67 -16.99 2.68
N ALA A 127 13.47 -16.30 1.89
CA ALA A 127 14.92 -16.45 1.87
C ALA A 127 15.63 -16.20 3.23
N PRO A 128 15.17 -15.29 4.10
CA PRO A 128 15.74 -15.13 5.43
C PRO A 128 15.54 -16.29 6.40
N MET A 129 14.68 -17.24 6.04
CA MET A 129 14.32 -18.39 6.89
C MET A 129 15.18 -19.64 6.62
N HIS A 130 16.18 -19.51 5.76
CA HIS A 130 17.05 -20.59 5.32
C HIS A 130 18.23 -20.86 6.27
#